data_ace8389a08b994e4aabc971b7410809a
#
_entry.id   ace8389a08b994e4aabc971b7410809a
#
_cell.length_a   1.000
_cell.length_b   1.000
_cell.length_c   1.000
_cell.angle_alpha   90.00
_cell.angle_beta   90.00
_cell.angle_gamma   90.00
#
_symmetry.space_group_name_H-M   'P 1'
#
loop_
_entity.id
_entity.type
_entity.pdbx_description
1 polymer ?
#
loop_
_entity_poly.entity_id
_entity_poly.type
_entity_poly.pdbx_seq_one_letter_code
_entity_poly.pdbx_strand_id
1 'polypeptide(L)'
;MNNGKIRVGITHGDTNGIGYELIFKTFADAEMLGLCTPIVYGSPKVATYHRNALGIEANFSIINSADQAEDNRVNMLAVFEDEVKVEFGVTSEEASRAAVKALDKAITDYKNGDIDVIVSCPVNENNLTVEGYAIPKPAKYIETSIGEGKKVLDIVMNEWLKVALMTDDMALKDVPTNISAQAIIEKIAIFYATLRRDMRISAPRIAVLALNPNDTEEKRGKEEQEMIIPAIQKLAEVNVCAFGPYQAADFFGSGQYKAFDGVLAMYHDQGIAPFKALLPNNNIHYYGGLPLVSTAVDMGPCYDIAGKGEADETPLRYAIYQAIDAFRNRNDYDEPLAHPLPKLYHERRDDSDKVRFAVSKKRENAAKEYQKQK
;
A
#
# COMPACT_ATOMS: atom_id res chain seq x y z
N MET A 1 -20.35 14.91 0.91
CA MET A 1 -19.83 13.59 1.35
C MET A 1 -20.90 12.55 1.08
N ASN A 2 -20.60 11.53 0.32
CA ASN A 2 -21.51 10.42 0.12
C ASN A 2 -21.62 9.70 1.47
N ASN A 3 -22.77 9.76 2.11
CA ASN A 3 -23.04 9.11 3.41
C ASN A 3 -23.23 7.58 3.27
N GLY A 4 -22.83 7.02 2.14
CA GLY A 4 -22.91 5.59 1.84
C GLY A 4 -21.72 4.79 2.37
N LYS A 5 -21.90 3.49 2.48
CA LYS A 5 -20.80 2.57 2.77
C LYS A 5 -19.76 2.61 1.64
N ILE A 6 -18.49 2.36 1.98
CA ILE A 6 -17.41 2.24 1.00
C ILE A 6 -17.69 1.04 0.10
N ARG A 7 -17.65 1.26 -1.22
CA ARG A 7 -17.83 0.22 -2.23
C ARG A 7 -16.50 -0.43 -2.53
N VAL A 8 -16.35 -1.67 -2.09
CA VAL A 8 -15.12 -2.45 -2.25
C VAL A 8 -15.26 -3.38 -3.44
N GLY A 9 -14.53 -3.08 -4.52
CA GLY A 9 -14.40 -3.99 -5.65
C GLY A 9 -13.44 -5.13 -5.30
N ILE A 10 -13.90 -6.38 -5.39
CA ILE A 10 -13.10 -7.56 -5.05
C ILE A 10 -12.95 -8.41 -6.31
N THR A 11 -11.71 -8.59 -6.79
CA THR A 11 -11.45 -9.49 -7.92
C THR A 11 -11.26 -10.92 -7.43
N HIS A 12 -11.87 -11.88 -8.09
CA HIS A 12 -11.89 -13.29 -7.64
C HIS A 12 -10.53 -14.00 -7.71
N GLY A 13 -9.53 -13.41 -8.40
CA GLY A 13 -8.23 -14.04 -8.57
C GLY A 13 -8.23 -15.19 -9.60
N ASP A 14 -7.44 -16.24 -9.34
CA ASP A 14 -7.40 -17.42 -10.18
C ASP A 14 -8.62 -18.32 -9.92
N THR A 15 -9.37 -18.67 -10.98
CA THR A 15 -10.60 -19.49 -10.87
C THR A 15 -10.32 -20.93 -10.43
N ASN A 16 -9.11 -21.41 -10.59
CA ASN A 16 -8.68 -22.75 -10.18
C ASN A 16 -8.02 -22.79 -8.79
N GLY A 17 -7.89 -21.62 -8.16
CA GLY A 17 -7.31 -21.43 -6.84
C GLY A 17 -8.35 -21.23 -5.74
N ILE A 18 -7.93 -20.59 -4.66
CA ILE A 18 -8.70 -20.42 -3.42
C ILE A 18 -9.52 -19.13 -3.37
N GLY A 19 -9.47 -18.25 -4.38
CA GLY A 19 -10.04 -16.89 -4.31
C GLY A 19 -11.51 -16.85 -3.91
N TYR A 20 -12.38 -17.64 -4.55
CA TYR A 20 -13.81 -17.72 -4.17
C TYR A 20 -14.03 -18.27 -2.77
N GLU A 21 -13.21 -19.24 -2.33
CA GLU A 21 -13.25 -19.76 -0.96
C GLU A 21 -12.97 -18.67 0.06
N LEU A 22 -11.92 -17.87 -0.16
CA LEU A 22 -11.59 -16.73 0.70
C LEU A 22 -12.74 -15.72 0.77
N ILE A 23 -13.36 -15.41 -0.37
CA ILE A 23 -14.50 -14.48 -0.44
C ILE A 23 -15.68 -15.01 0.37
N PHE A 24 -16.08 -16.26 0.15
CA PHE A 24 -17.23 -16.86 0.85
C PHE A 24 -17.01 -16.93 2.36
N LYS A 25 -15.84 -17.36 2.81
CA LYS A 25 -15.49 -17.42 4.24
C LYS A 25 -15.43 -16.02 4.86
N THR A 26 -14.87 -15.04 4.16
CA THR A 26 -14.80 -13.65 4.63
C THR A 26 -16.19 -13.10 4.92
N PHE A 27 -17.13 -13.26 3.99
CA PHE A 27 -18.47 -12.69 4.09
C PHE A 27 -19.51 -13.63 4.70
N ALA A 28 -19.11 -14.81 5.17
CA ALA A 28 -19.91 -15.61 6.11
C ALA A 28 -20.12 -14.86 7.44
N ASP A 29 -19.18 -13.98 7.80
CA ASP A 29 -19.32 -13.06 8.92
C ASP A 29 -20.14 -11.83 8.48
N ALA A 30 -21.34 -11.71 9.07
CA ALA A 30 -22.27 -10.60 8.76
C ALA A 30 -21.70 -9.22 9.15
N GLU A 31 -20.74 -9.13 10.08
CA GLU A 31 -20.11 -7.88 10.47
C GLU A 31 -19.31 -7.27 9.31
N MET A 32 -18.73 -8.10 8.45
CA MET A 32 -18.03 -7.63 7.24
C MET A 32 -18.96 -6.85 6.31
N LEU A 33 -20.22 -7.25 6.18
CA LEU A 33 -21.23 -6.53 5.40
C LEU A 33 -21.65 -5.20 6.07
N GLY A 34 -21.39 -5.06 7.37
CA GLY A 34 -21.58 -3.79 8.09
C GLY A 34 -20.54 -2.73 7.73
N LEU A 35 -19.33 -3.15 7.36
CA LEU A 35 -18.18 -2.27 7.13
C LEU A 35 -18.14 -1.65 5.73
N CYS A 36 -18.57 -2.41 4.72
CA CYS A 36 -18.50 -2.01 3.31
C CYS A 36 -19.63 -2.63 2.48
N THR A 37 -19.74 -2.19 1.24
CA THR A 37 -20.57 -2.80 0.19
C THR A 37 -19.64 -3.58 -0.74
N PRO A 38 -19.51 -4.92 -0.58
CA PRO A 38 -18.65 -5.72 -1.43
C PRO A 38 -19.26 -5.96 -2.79
N ILE A 39 -18.45 -5.76 -3.84
CA ILE A 39 -18.79 -6.04 -5.25
C ILE A 39 -17.74 -7.00 -5.79
N VAL A 40 -18.11 -8.26 -5.94
CA VAL A 40 -17.22 -9.31 -6.43
C VAL A 40 -17.25 -9.36 -7.95
N TYR A 41 -16.12 -9.09 -8.56
CA TYR A 41 -15.92 -9.17 -10.01
C TYR A 41 -15.59 -10.60 -10.40
N GLY A 42 -16.54 -11.32 -11.00
CA GLY A 42 -16.34 -12.72 -11.31
C GLY A 42 -17.45 -13.31 -12.18
N SER A 43 -17.72 -14.61 -11.99
CA SER A 43 -18.80 -15.31 -12.67
C SER A 43 -19.72 -16.00 -11.66
N PRO A 44 -21.04 -15.72 -11.70
CA PRO A 44 -22.00 -16.41 -10.86
C PRO A 44 -22.00 -17.95 -11.03
N LYS A 45 -21.70 -18.44 -12.25
CA LYS A 45 -21.59 -19.87 -12.53
C LYS A 45 -20.37 -20.48 -11.82
N VAL A 46 -19.20 -19.85 -11.96
CA VAL A 46 -17.95 -20.27 -11.29
C VAL A 46 -18.09 -20.19 -9.78
N ALA A 47 -18.65 -19.08 -9.26
CA ALA A 47 -18.96 -18.91 -7.85
C ALA A 47 -19.85 -20.03 -7.29
N THR A 48 -20.92 -20.38 -8.03
CA THR A 48 -21.81 -21.48 -7.65
C THR A 48 -21.11 -22.83 -7.68
N TYR A 49 -20.24 -23.06 -8.67
CA TYR A 49 -19.43 -24.28 -8.72
C TYR A 49 -18.53 -24.42 -7.47
N HIS A 50 -17.76 -23.37 -7.12
CA HIS A 50 -16.92 -23.35 -5.93
C HIS A 50 -17.74 -23.58 -4.66
N ARG A 51 -18.86 -22.85 -4.48
CA ARG A 51 -19.75 -22.99 -3.34
C ARG A 51 -20.22 -24.42 -3.15
N ASN A 52 -20.65 -25.07 -4.23
CA ASN A 52 -21.17 -26.45 -4.20
C ASN A 52 -20.04 -27.45 -3.92
N ALA A 53 -18.87 -27.28 -4.55
CA ALA A 53 -17.72 -28.16 -4.36
C ALA A 53 -17.19 -28.10 -2.92
N LEU A 54 -17.20 -26.91 -2.30
CA LEU A 54 -16.74 -26.67 -0.94
C LEU A 54 -17.81 -27.00 0.13
N GLY A 55 -19.09 -27.16 -0.25
CA GLY A 55 -20.18 -27.33 0.70
C GLY A 55 -20.42 -26.10 1.59
N ILE A 56 -20.06 -24.91 1.12
CA ILE A 56 -20.19 -23.66 1.89
C ILE A 56 -21.56 -23.04 1.62
N GLU A 57 -22.27 -22.65 2.67
CA GLU A 57 -23.48 -21.83 2.55
C GLU A 57 -23.08 -20.35 2.34
N ALA A 58 -23.12 -19.89 1.10
CA ALA A 58 -22.86 -18.51 0.75
C ALA A 58 -23.95 -17.96 -0.15
N ASN A 59 -24.50 -16.81 0.21
CA ASN A 59 -25.52 -16.11 -0.55
C ASN A 59 -24.90 -14.88 -1.22
N PHE A 60 -25.20 -14.68 -2.48
CA PHE A 60 -24.82 -13.49 -3.24
C PHE A 60 -25.95 -13.06 -4.19
N SER A 61 -26.04 -11.75 -4.39
CA SER A 61 -26.98 -11.15 -5.36
C SER A 61 -26.25 -10.95 -6.68
N ILE A 62 -26.83 -11.42 -7.76
CA ILE A 62 -26.26 -11.21 -9.10
C ILE A 62 -26.68 -9.81 -9.57
N ILE A 63 -25.70 -9.01 -9.98
CA ILE A 63 -25.87 -7.68 -10.52
C ILE A 63 -25.24 -7.59 -11.92
N ASN A 64 -25.75 -6.67 -12.76
CA ASN A 64 -25.23 -6.47 -14.10
C ASN A 64 -24.27 -5.28 -14.22
N SER A 65 -24.31 -4.38 -13.24
CA SER A 65 -23.44 -3.20 -13.15
C SER A 65 -23.18 -2.84 -11.68
N ALA A 66 -22.03 -2.20 -11.41
CA ALA A 66 -21.60 -1.90 -10.03
C ALA A 66 -22.50 -0.88 -9.34
N ASP A 67 -23.17 0.01 -10.08
CA ASP A 67 -24.15 0.97 -9.55
C ASP A 67 -25.39 0.32 -8.93
N GLN A 68 -25.72 -0.94 -9.35
CA GLN A 68 -26.83 -1.73 -8.79
C GLN A 68 -26.48 -2.41 -7.46
N ALA A 69 -25.26 -2.24 -6.97
CA ALA A 69 -24.85 -2.90 -5.72
C ALA A 69 -25.67 -2.41 -4.53
N GLU A 70 -26.17 -3.36 -3.75
CA GLU A 70 -26.96 -3.13 -2.55
C GLU A 70 -26.13 -3.39 -1.28
N ASP A 71 -26.34 -2.57 -0.28
CA ASP A 71 -25.71 -2.72 1.03
C ASP A 71 -26.16 -4.00 1.75
N ASN A 72 -25.36 -4.45 2.71
CA ASN A 72 -25.61 -5.60 3.57
C ASN A 72 -25.75 -6.95 2.84
N ARG A 73 -25.20 -7.06 1.65
CA ARG A 73 -25.13 -8.32 0.89
C ARG A 73 -23.86 -8.36 0.03
N VAL A 74 -23.47 -9.57 -0.34
CA VAL A 74 -22.42 -9.78 -1.35
C VAL A 74 -23.03 -9.59 -2.71
N ASN A 75 -22.52 -8.62 -3.48
CA ASN A 75 -22.94 -8.37 -4.85
C ASN A 75 -21.97 -9.08 -5.80
N MET A 76 -22.48 -9.94 -6.69
CA MET A 76 -21.69 -10.67 -7.68
C MET A 76 -21.93 -10.06 -9.04
N LEU A 77 -20.92 -9.36 -9.59
CA LEU A 77 -20.96 -8.79 -10.92
C LEU A 77 -20.45 -9.81 -11.94
N ALA A 78 -21.28 -10.17 -12.91
CA ALA A 78 -20.87 -11.04 -14.01
C ALA A 78 -19.95 -10.29 -14.97
N VAL A 79 -18.68 -10.67 -15.05
CA VAL A 79 -17.63 -9.98 -15.85
C VAL A 79 -17.38 -10.67 -17.18
N PHE A 80 -17.73 -11.94 -17.29
CA PHE A 80 -17.60 -12.73 -18.53
C PHE A 80 -18.75 -13.70 -18.65
N GLU A 81 -19.24 -13.85 -19.88
CA GLU A 81 -20.35 -14.75 -20.24
C GLU A 81 -19.85 -16.14 -20.64
N ASP A 82 -18.58 -16.22 -21.05
CA ASP A 82 -17.95 -17.48 -21.50
C ASP A 82 -17.93 -18.52 -20.36
N GLU A 83 -18.09 -19.77 -20.72
CA GLU A 83 -17.93 -20.88 -19.79
C GLU A 83 -16.44 -21.03 -19.45
N VAL A 84 -16.08 -20.70 -18.23
CA VAL A 84 -14.75 -20.94 -17.68
C VAL A 84 -14.76 -22.32 -17.03
N LYS A 85 -13.94 -23.23 -17.54
CA LYS A 85 -13.77 -24.55 -16.97
C LYS A 85 -12.95 -24.40 -15.68
N VAL A 86 -13.53 -24.81 -14.56
CA VAL A 86 -12.84 -24.85 -13.27
C VAL A 86 -12.18 -26.20 -13.09
N GLU A 87 -10.86 -26.19 -12.90
CA GLU A 87 -10.05 -27.37 -12.56
C GLU A 87 -9.20 -27.02 -11.34
N PHE A 88 -9.66 -27.38 -10.14
CA PHE A 88 -8.93 -27.06 -8.91
C PHE A 88 -7.48 -27.53 -8.93
N GLY A 89 -6.57 -26.64 -8.53
CA GLY A 89 -5.14 -26.95 -8.43
C GLY A 89 -4.38 -26.98 -9.74
N VAL A 90 -5.00 -26.55 -10.86
CA VAL A 90 -4.39 -26.58 -12.19
C VAL A 90 -4.20 -25.19 -12.75
N THR A 91 -2.98 -24.88 -13.15
CA THR A 91 -2.68 -23.64 -13.88
C THR A 91 -3.29 -23.69 -15.28
N SER A 92 -4.08 -22.67 -15.66
CA SER A 92 -4.65 -22.56 -17.00
C SER A 92 -4.63 -21.10 -17.52
N GLU A 93 -4.52 -20.95 -18.85
CA GLU A 93 -4.64 -19.64 -19.49
C GLU A 93 -6.05 -19.06 -19.34
N GLU A 94 -7.04 -19.92 -19.31
CA GLU A 94 -8.44 -19.55 -19.15
C GLU A 94 -8.69 -18.90 -17.78
N ALA A 95 -8.11 -19.46 -16.70
CA ALA A 95 -8.16 -18.88 -15.37
C ALA A 95 -7.42 -17.52 -15.32
N SER A 96 -6.26 -17.42 -15.97
CA SER A 96 -5.52 -16.15 -16.08
C SER A 96 -6.32 -15.08 -16.82
N ARG A 97 -6.95 -15.43 -17.93
CA ARG A 97 -7.81 -14.54 -18.71
C ARG A 97 -9.00 -14.05 -17.89
N ALA A 98 -9.63 -14.93 -17.14
CA ALA A 98 -10.74 -14.57 -16.25
C ALA A 98 -10.28 -13.58 -15.15
N ALA A 99 -9.13 -13.81 -14.54
CA ALA A 99 -8.56 -12.93 -13.53
C ALA A 99 -8.26 -11.52 -14.09
N VAL A 100 -7.67 -11.44 -15.29
CA VAL A 100 -7.40 -10.16 -15.95
C VAL A 100 -8.69 -9.42 -16.30
N LYS A 101 -9.69 -10.10 -16.88
CA LYS A 101 -11.00 -9.51 -17.17
C LYS A 101 -11.67 -8.94 -15.91
N ALA A 102 -11.56 -9.63 -14.78
CA ALA A 102 -12.09 -9.16 -13.51
C ALA A 102 -11.39 -7.88 -13.04
N LEU A 103 -10.07 -7.82 -13.14
CA LEU A 103 -9.30 -6.64 -12.76
C LEU A 103 -9.59 -5.45 -13.70
N ASP A 104 -9.67 -5.67 -15.00
CA ASP A 104 -10.01 -4.65 -16.00
C ASP A 104 -11.38 -4.01 -15.75
N LYS A 105 -12.37 -4.85 -15.46
CA LYS A 105 -13.71 -4.35 -15.16
C LYS A 105 -13.73 -3.55 -13.87
N ALA A 106 -13.03 -4.01 -12.82
CA ALA A 106 -12.90 -3.29 -11.56
C ALA A 106 -12.20 -1.93 -11.75
N ILE A 107 -11.12 -1.88 -12.54
CA ILE A 107 -10.44 -0.63 -12.89
C ILE A 107 -11.38 0.32 -13.67
N THR A 108 -12.17 -0.21 -14.58
CA THR A 108 -13.15 0.58 -15.35
C THR A 108 -14.20 1.19 -14.43
N ASP A 109 -14.78 0.40 -13.53
CA ASP A 109 -15.79 0.86 -12.58
C ASP A 109 -15.21 1.85 -11.55
N TYR A 110 -13.95 1.67 -11.15
CA TYR A 110 -13.25 2.68 -10.36
C TYR A 110 -13.14 4.03 -11.11
N LYS A 111 -12.76 4.01 -12.39
CA LYS A 111 -12.67 5.23 -13.20
C LYS A 111 -14.02 5.94 -13.36
N ASN A 112 -15.09 5.17 -13.36
CA ASN A 112 -16.46 5.71 -13.45
C ASN A 112 -16.95 6.23 -12.08
N GLY A 113 -16.27 5.91 -10.98
CA GLY A 113 -16.70 6.26 -9.61
C GLY A 113 -17.75 5.31 -9.04
N ASP A 114 -17.91 4.12 -9.63
CA ASP A 114 -18.87 3.10 -9.19
C ASP A 114 -18.35 2.29 -7.99
N ILE A 115 -17.03 2.25 -7.81
CA ILE A 115 -16.34 1.67 -6.64
C ILE A 115 -15.27 2.61 -6.12
N ASP A 116 -14.92 2.47 -4.84
CA ASP A 116 -13.97 3.34 -4.13
C ASP A 116 -12.57 2.75 -4.05
N VAL A 117 -12.45 1.43 -3.88
CA VAL A 117 -11.20 0.71 -3.68
C VAL A 117 -11.22 -0.64 -4.38
N ILE A 118 -10.04 -1.20 -4.67
CA ILE A 118 -9.90 -2.56 -5.24
C ILE A 118 -9.11 -3.45 -4.27
N VAL A 119 -9.67 -4.64 -4.01
CA VAL A 119 -9.01 -5.72 -3.26
C VAL A 119 -8.89 -6.95 -4.15
N SER A 120 -7.67 -7.44 -4.34
CA SER A 120 -7.41 -8.56 -5.23
C SER A 120 -7.19 -9.86 -4.47
N CYS A 121 -7.95 -10.90 -4.86
CA CYS A 121 -7.68 -12.27 -4.45
C CYS A 121 -6.46 -12.83 -5.19
N PRO A 122 -5.89 -13.96 -4.72
CA PRO A 122 -4.66 -14.52 -5.25
C PRO A 122 -4.72 -14.88 -6.74
N VAL A 123 -3.68 -14.51 -7.46
CA VAL A 123 -3.46 -14.86 -8.87
C VAL A 123 -2.13 -15.60 -9.04
N ASN A 124 -1.99 -16.37 -10.10
CA ASN A 124 -0.72 -16.97 -10.48
C ASN A 124 0.12 -15.94 -11.26
N GLU A 125 0.91 -15.13 -10.57
CA GLU A 125 1.72 -14.08 -11.19
C GLU A 125 2.73 -14.59 -12.22
N ASN A 126 3.19 -15.84 -12.07
CA ASN A 126 4.14 -16.46 -12.99
C ASN A 126 3.49 -16.94 -14.30
N ASN A 127 2.17 -16.98 -14.38
CA ASN A 127 1.42 -17.47 -15.53
C ASN A 127 0.27 -16.54 -15.94
N LEU A 128 0.40 -15.25 -15.66
CA LEU A 128 -0.56 -14.26 -16.17
C LEU A 128 -0.33 -14.08 -17.68
N THR A 129 -1.00 -14.91 -18.48
CA THR A 129 -0.95 -14.86 -19.93
C THR A 129 -2.35 -14.73 -20.52
N VAL A 130 -2.52 -13.89 -21.53
CA VAL A 130 -3.75 -13.75 -22.30
C VAL A 130 -3.35 -13.79 -23.78
N GLU A 131 -3.95 -14.69 -24.54
CA GLU A 131 -3.65 -14.89 -25.97
C GLU A 131 -2.14 -15.10 -26.26
N GLY A 132 -1.46 -15.81 -25.36
CA GLY A 132 -0.02 -16.07 -25.46
C GLY A 132 0.90 -14.91 -25.06
N TYR A 133 0.34 -13.76 -24.68
CA TYR A 133 1.11 -12.61 -24.21
C TYR A 133 1.16 -12.57 -22.68
N ALA A 134 2.35 -12.39 -22.13
CA ALA A 134 2.53 -12.21 -20.69
C ALA A 134 1.93 -10.86 -20.24
N ILE A 135 1.08 -10.92 -19.24
CA ILE A 135 0.50 -9.73 -18.59
C ILE A 135 1.39 -9.33 -17.41
N PRO A 136 1.67 -8.04 -17.22
CA PRO A 136 2.40 -7.56 -16.06
C PRO A 136 1.72 -7.97 -14.74
N LYS A 137 2.50 -8.09 -13.66
CA LYS A 137 1.97 -8.29 -12.31
C LYS A 137 0.88 -7.26 -11.98
N PRO A 138 -0.09 -7.60 -11.09
CA PRO A 138 -1.24 -6.73 -10.79
C PRO A 138 -0.85 -5.29 -10.46
N ALA A 139 0.18 -5.08 -9.63
CA ALA A 139 0.67 -3.73 -9.29
C ALA A 139 1.04 -2.90 -10.54
N LYS A 140 1.82 -3.50 -11.45
CA LYS A 140 2.27 -2.82 -12.68
C LYS A 140 1.14 -2.66 -13.69
N TYR A 141 0.23 -3.61 -13.74
CA TYR A 141 -0.98 -3.53 -14.57
C TYR A 141 -1.88 -2.35 -14.14
N ILE A 142 -2.11 -2.20 -12.85
CA ILE A 142 -2.85 -1.07 -12.28
C ILE A 142 -2.11 0.25 -12.57
N GLU A 143 -0.77 0.29 -12.38
CA GLU A 143 0.03 1.48 -12.69
C GLU A 143 -0.17 1.94 -14.13
N THR A 144 -0.06 1.03 -15.09
CA THR A 144 -0.22 1.37 -16.52
C THR A 144 -1.65 1.80 -16.87
N SER A 145 -2.64 1.28 -16.16
CA SER A 145 -4.05 1.55 -16.42
C SER A 145 -4.54 2.88 -15.84
N ILE A 146 -4.07 3.24 -14.62
CA ILE A 146 -4.61 4.41 -13.89
C ILE A 146 -3.55 5.27 -13.18
N GLY A 147 -2.27 4.98 -13.39
CA GLY A 147 -1.19 5.70 -12.68
C GLY A 147 -1.07 7.17 -13.06
N GLU A 148 -1.55 7.57 -14.25
CA GLU A 148 -1.45 8.97 -14.72
C GLU A 148 -0.03 9.54 -14.63
N GLY A 149 0.97 8.71 -14.93
CA GLY A 149 2.39 9.05 -14.81
C GLY A 149 3.00 8.85 -13.42
N LYS A 150 2.20 8.48 -12.41
CA LYS A 150 2.70 8.09 -11.09
C LYS A 150 3.21 6.65 -11.12
N LYS A 151 4.21 6.36 -10.30
CA LYS A 151 4.78 5.02 -10.15
C LYS A 151 4.15 4.32 -8.95
N VAL A 152 3.88 3.04 -9.11
CA VAL A 152 3.48 2.18 -8.00
C VAL A 152 4.70 1.83 -7.14
N LEU A 153 4.48 1.75 -5.84
CA LEU A 153 5.37 1.10 -4.89
C LEU A 153 4.61 -0.06 -4.25
N ASP A 154 5.07 -1.26 -4.51
CA ASP A 154 4.54 -2.45 -3.85
C ASP A 154 5.12 -2.54 -2.43
N ILE A 155 4.23 -2.57 -1.45
CA ILE A 155 4.55 -2.62 -0.02
C ILE A 155 3.94 -3.89 0.54
N VAL A 156 4.78 -4.86 0.88
CA VAL A 156 4.34 -6.05 1.62
C VAL A 156 4.19 -5.65 3.09
N MET A 157 3.02 -5.87 3.66
CA MET A 157 2.74 -5.39 5.00
C MET A 157 1.79 -6.29 5.80
N ASN A 158 1.89 -6.14 7.10
CA ASN A 158 0.94 -6.56 8.11
C ASN A 158 0.82 -5.48 9.20
N GLU A 159 0.17 -5.77 10.31
CA GLU A 159 0.01 -4.80 11.42
C GLU A 159 1.34 -4.25 11.96
N TRP A 160 2.40 -5.05 11.93
CA TRP A 160 3.65 -4.79 12.64
C TRP A 160 4.78 -4.27 11.77
N LEU A 161 4.82 -4.66 10.50
CA LEU A 161 5.93 -4.39 9.62
C LEU A 161 5.45 -4.06 8.20
N LYS A 162 6.11 -3.09 7.58
CA LYS A 162 5.88 -2.68 6.19
C LYS A 162 7.20 -2.67 5.47
N VAL A 163 7.32 -3.46 4.43
CA VAL A 163 8.54 -3.62 3.63
C VAL A 163 8.25 -3.25 2.19
N ALA A 164 9.00 -2.28 1.68
CA ALA A 164 9.05 -1.94 0.27
C ALA A 164 10.35 -2.42 -0.34
N LEU A 165 10.34 -2.73 -1.63
CA LEU A 165 11.51 -3.25 -2.35
C LEU A 165 12.10 -2.19 -3.28
N MET A 166 13.43 -2.04 -3.25
CA MET A 166 14.15 -1.18 -4.19
C MET A 166 14.15 -1.79 -5.59
N THR A 167 14.37 -3.08 -5.69
CA THR A 167 14.30 -3.83 -6.94
C THR A 167 13.22 -4.90 -6.85
N ASP A 168 12.47 -5.04 -7.95
CA ASP A 168 11.44 -6.07 -8.07
C ASP A 168 12.09 -7.44 -8.34
N ASP A 169 11.31 -8.45 -8.74
CA ASP A 169 11.80 -9.79 -9.06
C ASP A 169 12.78 -9.77 -10.22
N MET A 170 14.05 -9.81 -9.91
CA MET A 170 15.13 -9.90 -10.88
C MET A 170 16.24 -10.80 -10.38
N ALA A 171 17.10 -11.24 -11.29
CA ALA A 171 18.26 -12.04 -10.91
C ALA A 171 19.19 -11.23 -9.98
N LEU A 172 19.66 -11.83 -8.90
CA LEU A 172 20.47 -11.14 -7.88
C LEU A 172 21.71 -10.43 -8.47
N LYS A 173 22.31 -10.98 -9.53
CA LYS A 173 23.45 -10.39 -10.25
C LYS A 173 23.13 -9.03 -10.89
N ASP A 174 21.86 -8.77 -11.19
CA ASP A 174 21.40 -7.56 -11.89
C ASP A 174 20.96 -6.46 -10.89
N VAL A 175 20.80 -6.81 -9.61
CA VAL A 175 20.38 -5.88 -8.56
C VAL A 175 21.27 -4.65 -8.44
N PRO A 176 22.62 -4.74 -8.37
CA PRO A 176 23.47 -3.56 -8.19
C PRO A 176 23.36 -2.56 -9.33
N THR A 177 23.11 -3.02 -10.56
CA THR A 177 22.98 -2.16 -11.74
C THR A 177 21.65 -1.43 -11.82
N ASN A 178 20.65 -1.89 -11.06
CA ASN A 178 19.30 -1.31 -10.99
C ASN A 178 19.09 -0.40 -9.75
N ILE A 179 20.13 -0.21 -8.94
CA ILE A 179 20.12 0.71 -7.80
C ILE A 179 20.78 2.02 -8.21
N SER A 180 20.17 3.15 -7.87
CA SER A 180 20.75 4.47 -8.00
C SER A 180 20.24 5.38 -6.88
N ALA A 181 21.03 6.43 -6.55
CA ALA A 181 20.61 7.38 -5.52
C ALA A 181 19.26 8.05 -5.86
N GLN A 182 19.04 8.37 -7.15
CA GLN A 182 17.80 8.97 -7.59
C GLN A 182 16.60 8.02 -7.45
N ALA A 183 16.75 6.74 -7.81
CA ALA A 183 15.69 5.75 -7.69
C ALA A 183 15.35 5.45 -6.20
N ILE A 184 16.35 5.45 -5.32
CA ILE A 184 16.14 5.33 -3.86
C ILE A 184 15.32 6.52 -3.35
N ILE A 185 15.68 7.74 -3.73
CA ILE A 185 14.96 8.97 -3.34
C ILE A 185 13.49 8.89 -3.80
N GLU A 186 13.25 8.51 -5.06
CA GLU A 186 11.90 8.38 -5.63
C GLU A 186 11.06 7.36 -4.87
N LYS A 187 11.59 6.15 -4.62
CA LYS A 187 10.86 5.10 -3.89
C LYS A 187 10.60 5.50 -2.44
N ILE A 188 11.57 6.09 -1.75
CA ILE A 188 11.37 6.58 -0.37
C ILE A 188 10.34 7.71 -0.34
N ALA A 189 10.34 8.62 -1.32
CA ALA A 189 9.36 9.70 -1.39
C ALA A 189 7.92 9.14 -1.53
N ILE A 190 7.72 8.13 -2.39
CA ILE A 190 6.43 7.44 -2.53
C ILE A 190 6.06 6.75 -1.22
N PHE A 191 7.00 6.02 -0.61
CA PHE A 191 6.77 5.31 0.64
C PHE A 191 6.39 6.26 1.78
N TYR A 192 7.16 7.33 1.94
CA TYR A 192 6.91 8.35 2.95
C TYR A 192 5.54 9.03 2.77
N ALA A 193 5.19 9.38 1.53
CA ALA A 193 3.89 9.94 1.22
C ALA A 193 2.75 8.96 1.53
N THR A 194 2.91 7.67 1.19
CA THR A 194 1.94 6.61 1.48
C THR A 194 1.75 6.44 3.00
N LEU A 195 2.84 6.35 3.76
CA LEU A 195 2.78 6.22 5.22
C LEU A 195 2.07 7.42 5.87
N ARG A 196 2.30 8.63 5.36
CA ARG A 196 1.66 9.85 5.90
C ARG A 196 0.18 9.94 5.55
N ARG A 197 -0.14 9.76 4.28
CA ARG A 197 -1.47 10.01 3.73
C ARG A 197 -2.41 8.84 3.96
N ASP A 198 -1.96 7.63 3.62
CA ASP A 198 -2.81 6.44 3.61
C ASP A 198 -2.85 5.73 4.97
N MET A 199 -1.76 5.88 5.78
CA MET A 199 -1.64 5.22 7.08
C MET A 199 -1.61 6.20 8.27
N ARG A 200 -1.77 7.51 8.00
CA ARG A 200 -1.85 8.60 9.00
C ARG A 200 -0.67 8.69 9.97
N ILE A 201 0.52 8.28 9.54
CA ILE A 201 1.73 8.43 10.32
C ILE A 201 2.30 9.82 10.07
N SER A 202 2.22 10.73 11.03
CA SER A 202 2.56 12.15 10.81
C SER A 202 4.03 12.39 10.49
N ALA A 203 4.95 11.62 11.06
CA ALA A 203 6.39 11.70 10.82
C ALA A 203 6.99 10.30 10.63
N PRO A 204 6.74 9.65 9.46
CA PRO A 204 7.20 8.29 9.21
C PRO A 204 8.72 8.16 9.29
N ARG A 205 9.19 7.13 9.98
CA ARG A 205 10.59 6.74 10.07
C ARG A 205 10.82 5.55 9.16
N ILE A 206 11.64 5.72 8.11
CA ILE A 206 11.93 4.67 7.14
C ILE A 206 13.36 4.19 7.33
N ALA A 207 13.53 2.90 7.58
CA ALA A 207 14.83 2.25 7.56
C ALA A 207 15.22 1.89 6.12
N VAL A 208 16.45 2.16 5.75
CA VAL A 208 17.03 1.78 4.45
C VAL A 208 18.07 0.72 4.72
N LEU A 209 17.92 -0.45 4.12
CA LEU A 209 18.89 -1.52 4.29
C LEU A 209 20.12 -1.28 3.41
N ALA A 210 21.29 -1.77 3.85
CA ALA A 210 22.48 -1.84 3.02
C ALA A 210 22.31 -2.94 1.96
N LEU A 211 22.92 -2.79 0.80
CA LEU A 211 22.97 -3.88 -0.19
C LEU A 211 23.94 -4.98 0.29
N ASN A 212 25.09 -4.55 0.82
CA ASN A 212 26.18 -5.44 1.23
C ASN A 212 26.15 -5.72 2.74
N PRO A 213 26.63 -6.89 3.19
CA PRO A 213 26.56 -7.31 4.60
C PRO A 213 27.56 -6.61 5.52
N ASN A 214 28.52 -5.84 5.00
CA ASN A 214 29.52 -5.15 5.81
C ASN A 214 29.21 -3.66 5.89
N ASP A 215 29.11 -3.13 7.11
CA ASP A 215 28.78 -1.72 7.36
C ASP A 215 29.92 -0.89 7.96
N THR A 216 31.08 -1.49 8.22
CA THR A 216 32.25 -0.74 8.70
C THR A 216 32.76 0.19 7.59
N GLU A 217 33.16 1.42 7.95
CA GLU A 217 33.62 2.43 6.97
C GLU A 217 34.68 1.92 6.00
N GLU A 218 35.57 1.05 6.48
CA GLU A 218 36.67 0.46 5.68
C GLU A 218 36.20 -0.62 4.68
N LYS A 219 35.07 -1.27 4.95
CA LYS A 219 34.57 -2.42 4.16
C LYS A 219 33.23 -2.15 3.49
N ARG A 220 32.72 -0.92 3.59
CA ARG A 220 31.47 -0.53 2.99
C ARG A 220 31.57 -0.60 1.46
N GLY A 221 30.55 -1.18 0.82
CA GLY A 221 30.50 -1.32 -0.63
C GLY A 221 30.36 0.01 -1.35
N LYS A 222 30.55 0.00 -2.64
CA LYS A 222 30.37 1.16 -3.52
C LYS A 222 28.94 1.66 -3.50
N GLU A 223 27.99 0.73 -3.49
CA GLU A 223 26.55 1.01 -3.53
C GLU A 223 26.13 1.82 -2.31
N GLU A 224 26.66 1.50 -1.13
CA GLU A 224 26.42 2.26 0.09
C GLU A 224 27.02 3.66 0.01
N GLN A 225 28.27 3.76 -0.43
CA GLN A 225 29.03 5.02 -0.43
C GLN A 225 28.56 5.99 -1.51
N GLU A 226 28.29 5.49 -2.72
CA GLU A 226 28.01 6.32 -3.90
C GLU A 226 26.50 6.54 -4.14
N MET A 227 25.63 5.67 -3.58
CA MET A 227 24.19 5.68 -3.88
C MET A 227 23.33 5.80 -2.62
N ILE A 228 23.44 4.86 -1.65
CA ILE A 228 22.50 4.77 -0.53
C ILE A 228 22.70 5.93 0.45
N ILE A 229 23.93 6.16 0.90
CA ILE A 229 24.24 7.24 1.86
C ILE A 229 23.90 8.62 1.25
N PRO A 230 24.32 8.96 0.01
CA PRO A 230 23.96 10.22 -0.60
C PRO A 230 22.44 10.41 -0.76
N ALA A 231 21.69 9.32 -1.05
CA ALA A 231 20.24 9.39 -1.12
C ALA A 231 19.60 9.74 0.23
N ILE A 232 20.05 9.08 1.31
CA ILE A 232 19.58 9.35 2.68
C ILE A 232 19.90 10.80 3.09
N GLN A 233 21.10 11.29 2.78
CA GLN A 233 21.49 12.67 3.08
C GLN A 233 20.61 13.70 2.37
N LYS A 234 20.32 13.51 1.07
CA LYS A 234 19.41 14.38 0.33
C LYS A 234 17.99 14.37 0.86
N LEU A 235 17.50 13.21 1.31
CA LEU A 235 16.18 13.09 1.93
C LEU A 235 16.10 13.84 3.26
N ALA A 236 17.18 13.82 4.05
CA ALA A 236 17.27 14.57 5.31
C ALA A 236 17.20 16.10 5.08
N GLU A 237 17.81 16.62 3.99
CA GLU A 237 17.73 18.05 3.62
C GLU A 237 16.29 18.53 3.41
N VAL A 238 15.38 17.63 2.98
CA VAL A 238 13.96 17.95 2.75
C VAL A 238 13.05 17.43 3.88
N ASN A 239 13.62 17.13 5.04
CA ASN A 239 12.92 16.64 6.25
C ASN A 239 12.16 15.31 6.05
N VAL A 240 12.65 14.43 5.19
CA VAL A 240 12.18 13.05 5.08
C VAL A 240 13.04 12.18 5.98
N CYS A 241 12.40 11.54 6.98
CA CYS A 241 13.09 10.73 7.99
C CYS A 241 13.44 9.34 7.45
N ALA A 242 14.53 9.26 6.66
CA ALA A 242 15.14 8.02 6.20
C ALA A 242 16.46 7.79 6.94
N PHE A 243 16.69 6.57 7.41
CA PHE A 243 17.82 6.20 8.26
C PHE A 243 18.52 4.95 7.74
N GLY A 244 19.83 4.88 7.88
CA GLY A 244 20.64 3.74 7.43
C GLY A 244 21.97 4.19 6.81
N PRO A 245 22.59 3.34 5.99
CA PRO A 245 22.15 1.97 5.65
C PRO A 245 22.33 1.00 6.82
N TYR A 246 21.36 0.10 7.01
CA TYR A 246 21.41 -0.93 8.05
C TYR A 246 21.75 -2.29 7.45
N GLN A 247 22.61 -3.05 8.12
CA GLN A 247 22.88 -4.44 7.77
C GLN A 247 21.64 -5.31 8.09
N ALA A 248 21.11 -6.02 7.09
CA ALA A 248 19.83 -6.70 7.22
C ALA A 248 19.78 -7.74 8.35
N ALA A 249 20.85 -8.55 8.49
CA ALA A 249 20.92 -9.60 9.50
C ALA A 249 20.79 -9.04 10.93
N ASP A 250 21.57 -7.99 11.23
CA ASP A 250 21.55 -7.35 12.55
C ASP A 250 20.27 -6.56 12.78
N PHE A 251 19.79 -5.86 11.75
CA PHE A 251 18.58 -5.06 11.81
C PHE A 251 17.34 -5.90 12.18
N PHE A 252 17.14 -7.02 11.50
CA PHE A 252 16.03 -7.92 11.80
C PHE A 252 16.32 -8.78 13.04
N GLY A 253 17.55 -9.31 13.20
CA GLY A 253 17.93 -10.19 14.30
C GLY A 253 17.88 -9.53 15.68
N SER A 254 18.22 -8.24 15.76
CA SER A 254 18.13 -7.48 17.01
C SER A 254 16.73 -6.94 17.33
N GLY A 255 15.78 -7.04 16.37
CA GLY A 255 14.45 -6.45 16.50
C GLY A 255 14.42 -4.93 16.30
N GLN A 256 15.47 -4.33 15.75
CA GLN A 256 15.58 -2.89 15.51
C GLN A 256 14.48 -2.38 14.56
N TYR A 257 13.98 -3.23 13.66
CA TYR A 257 12.87 -2.91 12.76
C TYR A 257 11.62 -2.36 13.46
N LYS A 258 11.39 -2.72 14.74
CA LYS A 258 10.26 -2.24 15.54
C LYS A 258 10.28 -0.74 15.83
N ALA A 259 11.44 -0.08 15.63
CA ALA A 259 11.59 1.36 15.81
C ALA A 259 11.25 2.16 14.55
N PHE A 260 10.82 1.50 13.47
CA PHE A 260 10.55 2.12 12.17
C PHE A 260 9.13 1.83 11.70
N ASP A 261 8.59 2.75 10.92
CA ASP A 261 7.25 2.64 10.33
C ASP A 261 7.27 1.93 8.97
N GLY A 262 8.45 1.85 8.34
CA GLY A 262 8.67 1.17 7.09
C GLY A 262 10.14 0.83 6.87
N VAL A 263 10.38 -0.17 6.04
CA VAL A 263 11.72 -0.67 5.67
C VAL A 263 11.84 -0.70 4.15
N LEU A 264 12.85 -0.06 3.58
CA LEU A 264 13.24 -0.22 2.19
C LEU A 264 14.35 -1.23 2.09
N ALA A 265 14.06 -2.40 1.55
CA ALA A 265 15.05 -3.46 1.24
C ALA A 265 15.55 -3.29 -0.20
N MET A 266 16.83 -3.62 -0.43
CA MET A 266 17.46 -3.44 -1.73
C MET A 266 17.03 -4.50 -2.75
N TYR A 267 16.69 -5.71 -2.30
CA TYR A 267 16.21 -6.80 -3.16
C TYR A 267 15.22 -7.69 -2.39
N HIS A 268 14.51 -8.52 -3.14
CA HIS A 268 13.37 -9.31 -2.67
C HIS A 268 13.68 -10.11 -1.39
N ASP A 269 14.62 -11.04 -1.43
CA ASP A 269 14.83 -11.95 -0.30
C ASP A 269 15.40 -11.25 0.93
N GLN A 270 16.09 -10.10 0.76
CA GLN A 270 16.59 -9.29 1.86
C GLN A 270 15.46 -8.78 2.77
N GLY A 271 14.33 -8.43 2.17
CA GLY A 271 13.17 -7.90 2.90
C GLY A 271 12.12 -8.95 3.19
N ILE A 272 11.76 -9.74 2.19
CA ILE A 272 10.60 -10.64 2.26
C ILE A 272 10.90 -11.93 3.04
N ALA A 273 12.11 -12.50 2.96
CA ALA A 273 12.44 -13.67 3.74
C ALA A 273 12.36 -13.43 5.26
N PRO A 274 13.01 -12.39 5.83
CA PRO A 274 12.83 -12.10 7.25
C PRO A 274 11.39 -11.66 7.58
N PHE A 275 10.70 -10.94 6.71
CA PHE A 275 9.32 -10.55 6.90
C PHE A 275 8.41 -11.78 7.10
N LYS A 276 8.45 -12.74 6.18
CA LYS A 276 7.64 -13.98 6.25
C LYS A 276 8.08 -14.91 7.39
N ALA A 277 9.37 -14.93 7.74
CA ALA A 277 9.88 -15.75 8.84
C ALA A 277 9.47 -15.22 10.22
N LEU A 278 9.43 -13.88 10.38
CA LEU A 278 9.06 -13.25 11.66
C LEU A 278 7.54 -13.19 11.87
N LEU A 279 6.80 -13.01 10.79
CA LEU A 279 5.37 -12.67 10.82
C LEU A 279 4.64 -13.43 9.70
N PRO A 280 4.38 -14.72 9.85
CA PRO A 280 3.92 -15.59 8.75
C PRO A 280 2.47 -15.36 8.30
N ASN A 281 1.63 -14.71 9.10
CA ASN A 281 0.20 -14.61 8.86
C ASN A 281 -0.27 -13.19 8.57
N ASN A 282 -1.41 -13.07 7.88
CA ASN A 282 -2.11 -11.80 7.59
C ASN A 282 -1.31 -10.82 6.72
N ASN A 283 -0.48 -11.34 5.82
CA ASN A 283 0.32 -10.51 4.93
C ASN A 283 -0.49 -10.09 3.71
N ILE A 284 -0.30 -8.85 3.32
CA ILE A 284 -0.94 -8.27 2.13
C ILE A 284 0.06 -7.42 1.36
N HIS A 285 -0.23 -7.22 0.09
CA HIS A 285 0.34 -6.16 -0.72
C HIS A 285 -0.50 -4.89 -0.62
N TYR A 286 0.13 -3.76 -0.43
CA TYR A 286 -0.46 -2.43 -0.54
C TYR A 286 0.22 -1.67 -1.69
N TYR A 287 -0.54 -1.25 -2.69
CA TYR A 287 0.00 -0.57 -3.87
C TYR A 287 0.02 0.95 -3.66
N GLY A 288 1.11 1.43 -3.04
CA GLY A 288 1.30 2.85 -2.74
C GLY A 288 1.62 3.70 -3.96
N GLY A 289 1.40 5.02 -3.84
CA GLY A 289 1.75 6.00 -4.88
C GLY A 289 0.70 6.23 -5.96
N LEU A 290 -0.30 5.38 -6.07
CA LEU A 290 -1.36 5.49 -7.08
C LEU A 290 -2.57 6.32 -6.61
N PRO A 291 -3.38 6.85 -7.54
CA PRO A 291 -4.66 7.49 -7.20
C PRO A 291 -5.63 6.51 -6.53
N LEU A 292 -5.73 5.30 -7.04
CA LEU A 292 -6.53 4.22 -6.49
C LEU A 292 -5.92 3.69 -5.18
N VAL A 293 -6.77 3.40 -4.20
CA VAL A 293 -6.42 2.52 -3.08
C VAL A 293 -6.59 1.08 -3.52
N SER A 294 -5.51 0.32 -3.54
CA SER A 294 -5.57 -1.09 -3.92
C SER A 294 -4.70 -1.94 -3.01
N THR A 295 -5.25 -3.08 -2.61
CA THR A 295 -4.60 -4.10 -1.81
C THR A 295 -4.74 -5.47 -2.47
N ALA A 296 -3.83 -6.39 -2.17
CA ALA A 296 -3.94 -7.77 -2.59
C ALA A 296 -3.48 -8.70 -1.46
N VAL A 297 -3.96 -9.92 -1.46
CA VAL A 297 -3.53 -10.93 -0.50
C VAL A 297 -2.11 -11.41 -0.87
N ASP A 298 -1.17 -11.41 0.09
CA ASP A 298 0.22 -11.90 -0.12
C ASP A 298 0.28 -13.42 -0.05
N MET A 299 -0.40 -14.07 -1.00
CA MET A 299 -0.34 -15.52 -1.21
C MET A 299 -0.62 -15.84 -2.68
N GLY A 300 -0.07 -16.95 -3.15
CA GLY A 300 -0.42 -17.48 -4.45
C GLY A 300 -1.82 -18.11 -4.47
N PRO A 301 -2.21 -18.69 -5.61
CA PRO A 301 -3.52 -19.35 -5.76
C PRO A 301 -3.69 -20.61 -4.90
N CYS A 302 -2.64 -21.08 -4.21
CA CYS A 302 -2.61 -22.22 -3.29
C CYS A 302 -3.30 -23.47 -3.88
N TYR A 303 -2.79 -23.89 -5.04
CA TYR A 303 -3.35 -25.01 -5.81
C TYR A 303 -3.42 -26.33 -5.03
N ASP A 304 -2.54 -26.51 -4.08
CA ASP A 304 -2.46 -27.69 -3.21
C ASP A 304 -3.66 -27.86 -2.28
N ILE A 305 -4.31 -26.76 -1.89
CA ILE A 305 -5.49 -26.74 -1.02
C ILE A 305 -6.77 -26.30 -1.73
N ALA A 306 -6.69 -25.92 -3.01
CA ALA A 306 -7.84 -25.47 -3.79
C ALA A 306 -8.95 -26.53 -3.83
N GLY A 307 -10.18 -26.13 -3.50
CA GLY A 307 -11.35 -27.01 -3.45
C GLY A 307 -11.45 -27.89 -2.19
N LYS A 308 -10.54 -27.76 -1.21
CA LYS A 308 -10.56 -28.57 0.03
C LYS A 308 -11.21 -27.88 1.23
N GLY A 309 -11.53 -26.60 1.14
CA GLY A 309 -12.12 -25.87 2.27
C GLY A 309 -11.12 -25.52 3.38
N GLU A 310 -9.81 -25.56 3.10
CA GLU A 310 -8.73 -25.37 4.08
C GLU A 310 -8.14 -23.94 4.07
N ALA A 311 -8.53 -23.10 3.13
CA ALA A 311 -7.97 -21.74 2.99
C ALA A 311 -8.37 -20.85 4.19
N ASP A 312 -7.38 -20.09 4.71
CA ASP A 312 -7.59 -19.10 5.77
C ASP A 312 -7.96 -17.74 5.11
N GLU A 313 -9.12 -17.22 5.46
CA GLU A 313 -9.65 -15.97 4.94
C GLU A 313 -9.10 -14.71 5.64
N THR A 314 -8.37 -14.87 6.73
CA THR A 314 -7.87 -13.76 7.55
C THR A 314 -7.06 -12.74 6.74
N PRO A 315 -6.17 -13.15 5.81
CA PRO A 315 -5.45 -12.18 4.96
C PRO A 315 -6.39 -11.35 4.07
N LEU A 316 -7.48 -11.93 3.55
CA LEU A 316 -8.44 -11.17 2.74
C LEU A 316 -9.22 -10.16 3.58
N ARG A 317 -9.64 -10.55 4.79
CA ARG A 317 -10.26 -9.61 5.75
C ARG A 317 -9.32 -8.44 6.05
N TYR A 318 -8.05 -8.74 6.30
CA TYR A 318 -7.05 -7.70 6.57
C TYR A 318 -6.84 -6.78 5.36
N ALA A 319 -6.79 -7.33 4.14
CA ALA A 319 -6.70 -6.55 2.91
C ALA A 319 -7.88 -5.57 2.75
N ILE A 320 -9.11 -6.04 3.05
CA ILE A 320 -10.32 -5.21 3.02
C ILE A 320 -10.24 -4.11 4.09
N TYR A 321 -9.86 -4.42 5.34
CA TYR A 321 -9.71 -3.42 6.39
C TYR A 321 -8.72 -2.35 6.02
N GLN A 322 -7.54 -2.73 5.52
CA GLN A 322 -6.51 -1.79 5.11
C GLN A 322 -6.94 -0.92 3.92
N ALA A 323 -7.70 -1.47 2.97
CA ALA A 323 -8.25 -0.69 1.86
C ALA A 323 -9.26 0.36 2.34
N ILE A 324 -10.17 -0.03 3.24
CA ILE A 324 -11.18 0.88 3.83
C ILE A 324 -10.51 1.98 4.64
N ASP A 325 -9.55 1.61 5.51
CA ASP A 325 -8.85 2.57 6.36
C ASP A 325 -8.01 3.54 5.54
N ALA A 326 -7.28 3.04 4.55
CA ALA A 326 -6.50 3.88 3.65
C ALA A 326 -7.37 4.86 2.85
N PHE A 327 -8.56 4.43 2.38
CA PHE A 327 -9.49 5.29 1.68
C PHE A 327 -10.02 6.42 2.59
N ARG A 328 -10.43 6.08 3.80
CA ARG A 328 -10.86 7.07 4.81
C ARG A 328 -9.73 8.05 5.15
N ASN A 329 -8.54 7.51 5.40
CA ASN A 329 -7.37 8.29 5.75
C ASN A 329 -6.97 9.28 4.64
N ARG A 330 -7.07 8.86 3.36
CA ARG A 330 -6.84 9.75 2.20
C ARG A 330 -7.82 10.91 2.19
N ASN A 331 -9.10 10.63 2.34
CA ASN A 331 -10.13 11.66 2.36
C ASN A 331 -9.89 12.65 3.50
N ASP A 332 -9.63 12.16 4.70
CA ASP A 332 -9.32 12.99 5.88
C ASP A 332 -8.02 13.79 5.75
N TYR A 333 -7.06 13.29 4.97
CA TYR A 333 -5.79 13.98 4.71
C TYR A 333 -5.93 15.02 3.60
N ASP A 334 -6.63 14.70 2.52
CA ASP A 334 -6.71 15.54 1.31
C ASP A 334 -7.74 16.66 1.45
N GLU A 335 -8.88 16.42 2.11
CA GLU A 335 -9.98 17.41 2.25
C GLU A 335 -9.52 18.73 2.89
N PRO A 336 -8.78 18.76 4.02
CA PRO A 336 -8.26 19.99 4.59
C PRO A 336 -7.24 20.72 3.72
N LEU A 337 -6.54 19.97 2.85
CA LEU A 337 -5.52 20.53 1.95
C LEU A 337 -6.11 21.09 0.66
N ALA A 338 -7.30 20.65 0.25
CA ALA A 338 -7.99 21.14 -0.94
C ALA A 338 -8.39 22.63 -0.80
N HIS A 339 -8.73 23.05 0.42
CA HIS A 339 -9.14 24.43 0.72
C HIS A 339 -8.42 24.96 1.97
N PRO A 340 -7.09 25.16 1.90
CA PRO A 340 -6.36 25.63 3.07
C PRO A 340 -6.80 27.03 3.45
N LEU A 341 -7.04 27.24 4.74
CA LEU A 341 -7.32 28.58 5.25
C LEU A 341 -6.14 29.49 4.93
N PRO A 342 -6.38 30.73 4.47
CA PRO A 342 -5.32 31.68 4.24
C PRO A 342 -4.57 31.91 5.56
N LYS A 343 -3.24 31.80 5.52
CA LYS A 343 -2.42 32.16 6.68
C LYS A 343 -2.61 33.62 6.94
N LEU A 344 -3.36 33.97 7.99
CA LEU A 344 -3.39 35.31 8.52
C LEU A 344 -2.01 35.57 9.18
N TYR A 345 -1.09 36.07 8.40
CA TYR A 345 0.12 36.69 8.92
C TYR A 345 -0.33 38.01 9.58
N HIS A 346 -0.61 37.97 10.86
CA HIS A 346 -0.45 39.15 11.67
C HIS A 346 1.07 39.35 11.77
N GLU A 347 1.62 40.30 11.02
CA GLU A 347 2.88 40.91 11.41
C GLU A 347 2.67 41.38 12.86
N ARG A 348 3.14 40.61 13.83
CA ARG A 348 3.42 41.14 15.15
C ARG A 348 4.48 42.19 14.90
N ARG A 349 4.07 43.47 14.85
CA ARG A 349 5.00 44.58 14.98
C ARG A 349 5.77 44.27 16.25
N ASP A 350 7.05 43.97 16.08
CA ASP A 350 7.96 43.83 17.21
C ASP A 350 8.12 45.21 17.84
N ASP A 351 7.29 45.52 18.83
CA ASP A 351 7.39 46.76 19.63
C ASP A 351 8.58 46.69 20.61
N SER A 352 9.45 45.66 20.55
CA SER A 352 10.62 45.54 21.40
C SER A 352 11.62 46.71 21.25
N ASP A 353 11.72 47.30 20.06
CA ASP A 353 12.53 48.47 19.83
C ASP A 353 11.94 49.74 20.50
N LYS A 354 10.61 49.90 20.57
CA LYS A 354 9.97 51.02 21.29
C LYS A 354 10.18 50.90 22.78
N VAL A 355 10.15 49.70 23.34
CA VAL A 355 10.42 49.48 24.79
C VAL A 355 11.88 49.75 25.11
N ARG A 356 12.84 49.37 24.23
CA ARG A 356 14.26 49.67 24.40
C ARG A 356 14.54 51.19 24.37
N PHE A 357 13.92 51.92 23.43
CA PHE A 357 14.06 53.39 23.38
C PHE A 357 13.49 54.08 24.62
N ALA A 358 12.38 53.64 25.16
CA ALA A 358 11.78 54.20 26.36
C ALA A 358 12.63 53.98 27.60
N VAL A 359 13.28 52.80 27.72
CA VAL A 359 14.17 52.48 28.87
C VAL A 359 15.49 53.27 28.79
N SER A 360 16.06 53.47 27.59
CA SER A 360 17.30 54.26 27.43
C SER A 360 17.09 55.74 27.77
N LYS A 361 16.01 56.35 27.29
CA LYS A 361 15.66 57.74 27.65
C LYS A 361 15.45 57.96 29.16
N LYS A 362 14.81 57.03 29.83
CA LYS A 362 14.67 57.10 31.31
C LYS A 362 16.00 57.02 32.07
N ARG A 363 16.94 56.19 31.59
CA ARG A 363 18.28 56.11 32.17
C ARG A 363 19.15 57.34 31.90
N GLU A 364 19.10 57.93 30.70
CA GLU A 364 19.79 59.19 30.39
C GLU A 364 19.24 60.37 31.19
N ASN A 365 17.94 60.47 31.35
CA ASN A 365 17.33 61.54 32.18
C ASN A 365 17.70 61.41 33.68
N ALA A 366 17.68 60.19 34.21
CA ALA A 366 18.14 59.93 35.60
C ALA A 366 19.64 60.22 35.80
N ALA A 367 20.47 59.91 34.82
CA ALA A 367 21.89 60.24 34.88
C ALA A 367 22.18 61.75 34.79
N LYS A 368 21.40 62.53 34.00
CA LYS A 368 21.50 63.98 33.91
C LYS A 368 20.98 64.69 35.15
N GLU A 369 19.99 64.14 35.84
CA GLU A 369 19.53 64.65 37.13
C GLU A 369 20.53 64.42 38.24
N TYR A 370 21.20 63.28 38.25
CA TYR A 370 22.26 62.95 39.22
C TYR A 370 23.52 63.83 39.07
N GLN A 371 23.84 64.27 37.82
CA GLN A 371 24.93 65.21 37.58
C GLN A 371 24.61 66.68 37.89
N LYS A 372 23.32 67.07 38.04
CA LYS A 372 22.92 68.42 38.40
C LYS A 372 22.84 68.64 39.93
N GLN A 373 22.96 67.55 40.70
CA GLN A 373 22.92 67.59 42.20
C GLN A 373 24.31 67.49 42.87
N LYS A 374 25.37 67.43 42.02
CA LYS A 374 26.74 67.60 42.45
C LYS A 374 27.31 68.96 41.99
#